data_0515ae8232f72233c2d56737a58f1d7c
#
_entry.id   0515ae8232f72233c2d56737a58f1d7c
#
_cell.length_a   1.000
_cell.length_b   1.000
_cell.length_c   1.000
_cell.angle_alpha   90.00
_cell.angle_beta   90.00
_cell.angle_gamma   90.00
#
_symmetry.space_group_name_H-M   'P 1'
#
loop_
_entity.id
_entity.type
_entity.pdbx_description
1 polymer ?
#
loop_
_entity_poly.entity_id
_entity_poly.type
_entity_poly.pdbx_seq_one_letter_code
_entity_poly.pdbx_strand_id
1 'polypeptide(L)'
;MKSIYLLKEDFKDFPIGEFPYDKNHSAMGEYHFVQYPGYYGKWYDPVCNYRYNGQGASWVITEYCGKHYMEQMRLHNTEPHRTFPTLETGDRFWENYDIEASVRMFNTKWGNAGIGFCAQNSLNMLVFM
;
A
#
# COMPACT_ATOMS: atom_id res chain seq x y z
N MET A 1 13.65 -27.95 7.90
CA MET A 1 14.13 -26.63 8.36
C MET A 1 12.95 -25.83 8.88
N LYS A 2 13.08 -25.22 10.03
CA LYS A 2 12.04 -24.29 10.51
C LYS A 2 12.10 -23.02 9.66
N SER A 3 10.98 -22.62 9.05
CA SER A 3 10.87 -21.35 8.37
C SER A 3 11.01 -20.21 9.38
N ILE A 4 11.85 -19.24 9.09
CA ILE A 4 11.99 -18.02 9.88
C ILE A 4 11.13 -16.94 9.18
N TYR A 5 10.15 -16.39 9.89
CA TYR A 5 9.38 -15.27 9.37
C TYR A 5 10.14 -13.97 9.60
N LEU A 6 10.46 -13.27 8.53
CA LEU A 6 11.00 -11.90 8.57
C LEU A 6 9.89 -10.89 8.89
N LEU A 7 8.71 -11.14 8.36
CA LEU A 7 7.49 -10.40 8.65
C LEU A 7 6.29 -11.36 8.59
N LYS A 8 5.38 -11.21 9.53
CA LYS A 8 4.04 -11.82 9.48
C LYS A 8 3.03 -10.78 9.91
N GLU A 9 2.03 -10.53 9.09
CA GLU A 9 1.06 -9.48 9.31
C GLU A 9 -0.36 -10.00 9.09
N ASP A 10 -1.25 -9.73 10.03
CA ASP A 10 -2.68 -10.00 9.95
C ASP A 10 -3.54 -8.76 10.24
N PHE A 11 -2.89 -7.61 10.39
CA PHE A 11 -3.47 -6.27 10.63
C PHE A 11 -4.35 -6.15 11.88
N LYS A 12 -4.47 -7.18 12.72
CA LYS A 12 -5.38 -7.19 13.87
C LYS A 12 -5.07 -6.11 14.91
N ASP A 13 -3.81 -5.73 15.04
CA ASP A 13 -3.35 -4.76 16.02
C ASP A 13 -3.48 -3.31 15.51
N PHE A 14 -3.92 -3.11 14.26
CA PHE A 14 -4.13 -1.81 13.67
C PHE A 14 -5.57 -1.34 13.89
N PRO A 15 -5.78 -0.07 14.29
CA PRO A 15 -7.12 0.47 14.39
C PRO A 15 -7.80 0.52 13.01
N ILE A 16 -9.10 0.33 13.00
CA ILE A 16 -9.93 0.48 11.80
C ILE A 16 -9.89 1.95 11.37
N GLY A 17 -9.74 2.20 10.08
CA GLY A 17 -9.74 3.52 9.49
C GLY A 17 -8.58 3.78 8.57
N GLU A 18 -8.41 5.05 8.23
CA GLU A 18 -7.41 5.52 7.30
C GLU A 18 -5.99 5.46 7.88
N PHE A 19 -5.03 5.24 7.01
CA PHE A 19 -3.61 5.40 7.33
C PHE A 19 -3.34 6.82 7.85
N PRO A 20 -2.65 6.98 8.97
CA PRO A 20 -2.17 8.28 9.40
C PRO A 20 -1.12 8.78 8.40
N TYR A 21 -1.28 10.00 7.91
CA TYR A 21 -0.34 10.60 6.99
C TYR A 21 0.44 11.73 7.65
N ASP A 22 1.67 11.92 7.20
CA ASP A 22 2.55 12.96 7.71
C ASP A 22 2.39 14.26 6.93
N LYS A 23 1.78 15.26 7.56
CA LYS A 23 1.57 16.59 6.95
C LYS A 23 2.85 17.40 6.80
N ASN A 24 3.88 17.07 7.55
CA ASN A 24 5.13 17.83 7.56
C ASN A 24 6.11 17.35 6.47
N HIS A 25 5.89 16.15 5.94
CA HIS A 25 6.68 15.59 4.87
C HIS A 25 5.81 15.45 3.63
N SER A 26 6.06 16.29 2.63
CA SER A 26 5.42 16.17 1.33
C SER A 26 6.41 15.60 0.32
N ALA A 27 5.90 14.71 -0.54
CA ALA A 27 6.61 14.25 -1.71
C ALA A 27 5.96 14.81 -2.97
N MET A 28 6.75 15.11 -3.98
CA MET A 28 6.23 15.39 -5.30
C MET A 28 6.04 14.06 -6.02
N GLY A 29 4.82 13.78 -6.41
CA GLY A 29 4.51 12.61 -7.22
C GLY A 29 4.98 12.76 -8.66
N GLU A 30 4.78 11.70 -9.41
CA GLU A 30 5.19 11.56 -10.81
C GLU A 30 4.73 12.72 -11.70
N TYR A 31 3.59 13.32 -11.37
CA TYR A 31 2.98 14.42 -12.13
C TYR A 31 3.00 15.76 -11.39
N HIS A 32 3.94 15.92 -10.46
CA HIS A 32 4.10 17.14 -9.67
C HIS A 32 2.92 17.47 -8.73
N PHE A 33 2.13 16.49 -8.37
CA PHE A 33 1.09 16.64 -7.35
C PHE A 33 1.65 16.39 -5.97
N VAL A 34 1.21 17.17 -5.01
CA VAL A 34 1.63 17.01 -3.62
C VAL A 34 0.97 15.77 -3.02
N GLN A 35 1.78 14.93 -2.43
CA GLN A 35 1.37 13.71 -1.75
C GLN A 35 1.91 13.73 -0.33
N TYR A 36 1.18 13.12 0.58
CA TYR A 36 1.64 12.90 1.94
C TYR A 36 1.75 11.40 2.18
N PRO A 37 2.95 10.93 2.53
CA PRO A 37 3.14 9.53 2.88
C PRO A 37 2.42 9.19 4.18
N GLY A 38 1.99 7.96 4.31
CA GLY A 38 1.43 7.39 5.51
C GLY A 38 2.26 6.24 6.05
N TYR A 39 2.25 6.11 7.37
CA TYR A 39 2.96 5.05 8.07
C TYR A 39 2.03 4.34 9.04
N TYR A 40 2.08 3.02 9.03
CA TYR A 40 1.43 2.18 10.01
C TYR A 40 2.37 1.05 10.42
N GLY A 41 2.93 1.16 11.62
CA GLY A 41 3.92 0.22 12.09
C GLY A 41 5.10 0.10 11.11
N LYS A 42 5.25 -1.07 10.50
CA LYS A 42 6.27 -1.34 9.48
C LYS A 42 5.81 -1.08 8.04
N TRP A 43 4.58 -0.63 7.87
CA TRP A 43 3.99 -0.37 6.57
C TRP A 43 4.13 1.09 6.17
N TYR A 44 4.37 1.29 4.89
CA TYR A 44 4.54 2.60 4.28
C TYR A 44 3.65 2.72 3.05
N ASP A 45 2.85 3.78 3.01
CA ASP A 45 2.06 4.17 1.83
C ASP A 45 2.61 5.50 1.31
N PRO A 46 3.35 5.52 0.19
CA PRO A 46 3.97 6.73 -0.36
C PRO A 46 2.95 7.75 -0.85
N VAL A 47 1.71 7.34 -1.09
CA VAL A 47 0.63 8.19 -1.64
C VAL A 47 -0.61 8.25 -0.75
N CYS A 48 -0.43 8.06 0.55
CA CYS A 48 -1.51 7.92 1.54
C CYS A 48 -2.55 9.04 1.44
N ASN A 49 -2.10 10.29 1.32
CA ASN A 49 -2.99 11.42 1.12
C ASN A 49 -2.62 12.17 -0.16
N TYR A 50 -3.13 11.69 -1.26
CA TYR A 50 -2.98 12.33 -2.55
C TYR A 50 -3.95 13.51 -2.67
N ARG A 51 -3.43 14.72 -2.88
CA ARG A 51 -4.21 15.96 -2.79
C ARG A 51 -4.84 16.45 -4.10
N TYR A 52 -4.67 15.74 -5.16
CA TYR A 52 -5.33 16.12 -6.40
C TYR A 52 -6.82 15.81 -6.32
N ASN A 53 -7.65 16.81 -6.54
CA ASN A 53 -9.11 16.72 -6.46
C ASN A 53 -9.68 16.28 -5.09
N GLY A 54 -8.95 16.49 -4.00
CA GLY A 54 -9.46 16.18 -2.66
C GLY A 54 -9.66 14.69 -2.39
N GLN A 55 -8.97 13.83 -3.08
CA GLN A 55 -9.06 12.39 -2.87
C GLN A 55 -8.52 11.98 -1.49
N GLY A 56 -9.18 11.01 -0.88
CA GLY A 56 -8.84 10.49 0.44
C GLY A 56 -7.69 9.48 0.42
N ALA A 57 -7.56 8.73 1.52
CA ALA A 57 -6.53 7.71 1.70
C ALA A 57 -6.56 6.65 0.60
N SER A 58 -5.37 6.18 0.21
CA SER A 58 -5.23 5.08 -0.75
C SER A 58 -5.56 3.73 -0.12
N TRP A 59 -5.19 3.56 1.14
CA TRP A 59 -5.35 2.35 1.92
C TRP A 59 -6.04 2.63 3.25
N VAL A 60 -6.87 1.69 3.68
CA VAL A 60 -7.57 1.74 4.96
C VAL A 60 -7.56 0.37 5.62
N ILE A 61 -7.65 0.36 6.94
CA ILE A 61 -7.93 -0.87 7.69
C ILE A 61 -9.44 -1.02 7.79
N THR A 62 -9.95 -2.13 7.30
CA THR A 62 -11.37 -2.51 7.39
C THR A 62 -11.55 -3.77 8.21
N GLU A 63 -12.75 -3.99 8.72
CA GLU A 63 -13.12 -5.21 9.42
C GLU A 63 -14.19 -5.97 8.65
N TYR A 64 -13.99 -7.27 8.52
CA TYR A 64 -15.01 -8.19 8.03
C TYR A 64 -14.96 -9.51 8.79
N CYS A 65 -16.09 -9.92 9.34
CA CYS A 65 -16.20 -11.14 10.15
C CYS A 65 -15.18 -11.21 11.30
N GLY A 66 -14.95 -10.11 11.99
CA GLY A 66 -14.01 -10.02 13.12
C GLY A 66 -12.53 -10.08 12.74
N LYS A 67 -12.20 -9.95 11.47
CA LYS A 67 -10.82 -9.89 10.98
C LYS A 67 -10.53 -8.56 10.33
N HIS A 68 -9.35 -8.05 10.56
CA HIS A 68 -8.86 -6.83 9.90
C HIS A 68 -8.23 -7.15 8.56
N TYR A 69 -8.42 -6.24 7.63
CA TYR A 69 -7.89 -6.30 6.28
C TYR A 69 -7.32 -4.94 5.88
N MET A 70 -6.27 -4.97 5.11
CA MET A 70 -5.79 -3.79 4.42
C MET A 70 -6.52 -3.69 3.08
N GLU A 71 -7.35 -2.67 2.91
CA GLU A 71 -8.15 -2.46 1.72
C GLU A 71 -7.65 -1.26 0.92
N GLN A 72 -7.47 -1.45 -0.37
CA GLN A 72 -7.14 -0.39 -1.30
C GLN A 72 -8.44 0.27 -1.79
N MET A 73 -8.59 1.56 -1.52
CA MET A 73 -9.82 2.31 -1.74
C MET A 73 -9.80 3.15 -3.01
N ARG A 74 -8.64 3.40 -3.59
CA ARG A 74 -8.52 4.30 -4.72
C ARG A 74 -8.92 3.62 -6.02
N LEU A 75 -9.82 4.25 -6.77
CA LEU A 75 -10.21 3.79 -8.09
C LEU A 75 -9.30 4.42 -9.15
N HIS A 76 -8.57 3.59 -9.85
CA HIS A 76 -7.61 3.98 -10.88
C HIS A 76 -8.21 4.83 -12.01
N ASN A 77 -9.46 4.56 -12.37
CA ASN A 77 -10.13 5.21 -13.51
C ASN A 77 -10.68 6.61 -13.20
N THR A 78 -10.66 7.03 -11.95
CA THR A 78 -11.14 8.36 -11.55
C THR A 78 -10.02 9.41 -11.53
N GLU A 79 -8.79 8.99 -11.77
CA GLU A 79 -7.64 9.88 -11.72
C GLU A 79 -7.16 10.22 -13.12
N PRO A 80 -6.95 11.51 -13.42
CA PRO A 80 -6.35 11.93 -14.68
C PRO A 80 -4.90 11.48 -14.85
N HIS A 81 -4.28 11.09 -13.74
CA HIS A 81 -2.89 10.64 -13.67
C HIS A 81 -2.84 9.27 -13.00
N ARG A 82 -2.10 8.37 -13.60
CA ARG A 82 -1.98 6.98 -13.19
C ARG A 82 -1.11 6.86 -11.93
N THR A 83 -1.70 7.05 -10.78
CA THR A 83 -1.06 6.65 -9.53
C THR A 83 -1.38 5.19 -9.26
N PHE A 84 -0.37 4.40 -9.02
CA PHE A 84 -0.53 3.03 -8.55
C PHE A 84 -0.42 3.03 -7.04
N PRO A 85 -1.52 2.81 -6.30
CA PRO A 85 -1.44 2.68 -4.86
C PRO A 85 -0.57 1.48 -4.50
N THR A 86 0.52 1.73 -3.83
CA THR A 86 1.42 0.71 -3.30
C THR A 86 1.39 0.73 -1.79
N LEU A 87 1.53 -0.43 -1.19
CA LEU A 87 1.75 -0.60 0.22
C LEU A 87 3.07 -1.33 0.39
N GLU A 88 4.01 -0.68 1.05
CA GLU A 88 5.38 -1.13 1.11
C GLU A 88 5.77 -1.52 2.53
N THR A 89 6.55 -2.58 2.65
CA THR A 89 7.17 -3.03 3.89
C THR A 89 8.45 -3.78 3.59
N GLY A 90 9.26 -4.00 4.60
CA GLY A 90 10.47 -4.79 4.49
C GLY A 90 11.73 -4.03 4.88
N ASP A 91 12.85 -4.65 4.61
CA ASP A 91 14.17 -4.10 4.86
C ASP A 91 15.07 -4.35 3.65
N ARG A 92 15.85 -3.35 3.28
CA ARG A 92 16.80 -3.42 2.14
C ARG A 92 17.87 -4.50 2.27
N PHE A 93 18.04 -5.05 3.48
CA PHE A 93 19.01 -6.12 3.75
C PHE A 93 18.40 -7.53 3.68
N TRP A 94 17.10 -7.64 3.38
CA TRP A 94 16.51 -8.96 3.19
C TRP A 94 16.95 -9.56 1.86
N GLU A 95 17.44 -10.77 1.94
CA GLU A 95 17.92 -11.57 0.81
C GLU A 95 17.32 -12.97 0.84
N ASN A 96 17.10 -13.55 -0.32
CA ASN A 96 16.66 -14.95 -0.48
C ASN A 96 15.41 -15.28 0.36
N TYR A 97 14.35 -14.51 0.20
CA TYR A 97 13.11 -14.68 0.93
C TYR A 97 11.93 -15.04 0.00
N ASP A 98 10.94 -15.68 0.57
CA ASP A 98 9.66 -15.95 -0.07
C ASP A 98 8.61 -14.93 0.42
N ILE A 99 7.69 -14.56 -0.45
CA ILE A 99 6.54 -13.70 -0.13
C ILE A 99 5.27 -14.51 -0.33
N GLU A 100 4.43 -14.53 0.70
CA GLU A 100 3.09 -15.08 0.61
C GLU A 100 2.08 -14.01 1.03
N ALA A 101 1.06 -13.78 0.22
CA ALA A 101 -0.02 -12.86 0.53
C ALA A 101 -1.36 -13.38 0.03
N SER A 102 -2.41 -13.18 0.83
CA SER A 102 -3.79 -13.44 0.40
C SER A 102 -4.38 -12.14 -0.13
N VAL A 103 -4.77 -12.15 -1.40
CA VAL A 103 -5.36 -10.99 -2.07
C VAL A 103 -6.77 -11.33 -2.53
N ARG A 104 -7.73 -10.44 -2.23
CA ARG A 104 -9.10 -10.53 -2.75
C ARG A 104 -9.42 -9.30 -3.57
N MET A 105 -9.85 -9.50 -4.78
CA MET A 105 -10.35 -8.44 -5.65
C MET A 105 -11.87 -8.37 -5.60
N PHE A 106 -12.42 -7.22 -5.20
CA PHE A 106 -13.87 -6.97 -5.22
C PHE A 106 -14.35 -6.48 -6.59
N ASN A 107 -13.51 -5.73 -7.29
CA ASN A 107 -13.82 -5.23 -8.61
C ASN A 107 -12.84 -5.81 -9.63
N THR A 108 -13.31 -6.77 -10.40
CA THR A 108 -12.50 -7.45 -11.42
C THR A 108 -12.60 -6.82 -12.81
N LYS A 109 -13.48 -5.81 -12.95
CA LYS A 109 -13.75 -5.22 -14.26
C LYS A 109 -12.66 -4.23 -14.70
N TRP A 110 -12.01 -3.55 -13.74
CA TRP A 110 -11.10 -2.44 -14.02
C TRP A 110 -9.85 -2.41 -13.13
N GLY A 111 -9.54 -3.47 -12.45
CA GLY A 111 -8.44 -3.46 -11.48
C GLY A 111 -7.45 -4.60 -11.68
N ASN A 112 -6.21 -4.33 -11.36
CA ASN A 112 -5.15 -5.31 -11.20
C ASN A 112 -4.67 -5.30 -9.76
N ALA A 113 -4.27 -6.44 -9.27
CA ALA A 113 -3.58 -6.56 -8.00
C ALA A 113 -2.31 -7.39 -8.19
N GLY A 114 -1.26 -7.06 -7.49
CA GLY A 114 0.00 -7.75 -7.63
C GLY A 114 0.88 -7.64 -6.40
N ILE A 115 1.96 -8.38 -6.41
CA ILE A 115 3.01 -8.33 -5.41
C ILE A 115 4.23 -7.66 -6.04
N GLY A 116 4.67 -6.56 -5.43
CA GLY A 116 5.90 -5.87 -5.80
C GLY A 116 7.08 -6.39 -4.99
N PHE A 117 8.24 -6.46 -5.60
CA PHE A 117 9.49 -6.84 -4.94
C PHE A 117 10.67 -6.08 -5.53
N CYS A 118 11.78 -6.04 -4.80
CA CYS A 118 12.95 -5.22 -5.16
C CYS A 118 12.59 -3.75 -5.37
N ALA A 119 11.66 -3.22 -4.55
CA ALA A 119 11.23 -1.85 -4.67
C ALA A 119 12.34 -0.88 -4.27
N GLN A 120 12.68 0.04 -5.16
CA GLN A 120 13.56 1.18 -4.88
C GLN A 120 12.74 2.44 -4.56
N ASN A 121 11.58 2.53 -5.17
CA ASN A 121 10.55 3.54 -4.93
C ASN A 121 9.23 3.05 -5.57
N SER A 122 8.15 3.81 -5.43
CA SER A 122 6.83 3.46 -5.94
C SER A 122 6.73 3.27 -7.46
N LEU A 123 7.74 3.70 -8.21
CA LEU A 123 7.78 3.61 -9.67
C LEU A 123 8.82 2.61 -10.18
N ASN A 124 9.77 2.22 -9.35
CA ASN A 124 10.87 1.33 -9.70
C ASN A 124 10.82 0.08 -8.82
N MET A 125 10.07 -0.89 -9.27
CA MET A 125 9.94 -2.21 -8.65
C MET A 125 9.64 -3.28 -9.70
N LEU A 126 9.87 -4.51 -9.37
CA LEU A 126 9.37 -5.64 -10.13
C LEU A 126 8.00 -6.02 -9.59
N VAL A 127 7.04 -6.28 -10.47
CA VAL A 127 5.66 -6.60 -10.06
C VAL A 127 5.20 -7.87 -10.75
N PHE A 128 4.66 -8.76 -9.95
CA PHE A 128 3.91 -9.93 -10.43
C PHE A 128 2.41 -9.64 -10.27
N MET A 129 1.65 -9.64 -11.38
CA MET A 129 0.21 -9.35 -11.44
C MET A 129 -0.56 -10.53 -12.03
#